data_a3c892ebb9c3edafb9049c71bcc06720
#
_entry.id   a3c892ebb9c3edafb9049c71bcc06720
#
_cell.length_a   1.000
_cell.length_b   1.000
_cell.length_c   1.000
_cell.angle_alpha   90.00
_cell.angle_beta   90.00
_cell.angle_gamma   90.00
#
_symmetry.space_group_name_H-M   'P 1'
#
loop_
_entity.id
_entity.type
_entity.pdbx_description
1 polymer ?
#
loop_
_entity_poly.entity_id
_entity_poly.type
_entity_poly.pdbx_seq_one_letter_code
_entity_poly.pdbx_strand_id
1 'polypeptide(L)'
;HESLYDALHLLQGKKNQVTGYPLWEKESLKNEENPLCPYHVTEPRILHRYPEEDCVMEGRLLGGCLDSLVTLCGTRFDRVKEFNQKYKEDGILWFFEACELNPMGIRRALWQLEQAGWLEQVKGFLIGRPLCFGEEYLGLDQYRAVTDILGKYHVPVIYRR
;
A
#
# COMPACT_ATOMS: atom_id res chain seq x y z
N HIS A 1 14.80 -9.03 14.21
CA HIS A 1 14.37 -9.11 12.83
C HIS A 1 14.83 -7.84 12.10
N GLU A 2 15.46 -7.96 10.93
CA GLU A 2 16.06 -6.82 10.20
C GLU A 2 15.09 -5.66 10.03
N SER A 3 13.84 -5.95 9.62
CA SER A 3 12.81 -4.92 9.43
C SER A 3 12.49 -4.11 10.70
N LEU A 4 12.56 -4.73 11.87
CA LEU A 4 12.37 -4.02 13.15
C LEU A 4 13.54 -3.09 13.44
N TYR A 5 14.77 -3.55 13.21
CA TYR A 5 15.97 -2.72 13.39
C TYR A 5 16.00 -1.55 12.39
N ASP A 6 15.62 -1.80 11.13
CA ASP A 6 15.51 -0.75 10.12
C ASP A 6 14.48 0.31 10.51
N ALA A 7 13.29 -0.11 10.95
CA ALA A 7 12.27 0.82 11.41
C ALA A 7 12.75 1.66 12.61
N LEU A 8 13.38 1.00 13.60
CA LEU A 8 13.91 1.69 14.77
C LEU A 8 15.02 2.69 14.40
N HIS A 9 15.94 2.31 13.52
CA HIS A 9 17.04 3.18 13.08
C HIS A 9 16.54 4.36 12.25
N LEU A 10 15.50 4.18 11.42
CA LEU A 10 14.84 5.28 10.70
C LEU A 10 14.21 6.26 11.68
N LEU A 11 13.44 5.79 12.67
CA LEU A 11 12.81 6.64 13.68
C LEU A 11 13.84 7.40 14.53
N GLN A 12 15.01 6.80 14.77
CA GLN A 12 16.11 7.43 15.52
C GLN A 12 16.97 8.36 14.65
N GLY A 13 16.70 8.48 13.36
CA GLY A 13 17.54 9.24 12.42
C GLY A 13 18.95 8.65 12.18
N LYS A 14 19.17 7.39 12.59
CA LYS A 14 20.44 6.69 12.39
C LYS A 14 20.58 6.09 10.99
N LYS A 15 19.48 5.95 10.27
CA LYS A 15 19.37 5.45 8.91
C LYS A 15 18.36 6.29 8.16
N ASN A 16 18.66 6.62 6.91
CA ASN A 16 17.77 7.40 6.03
C ASN A 16 17.34 6.62 4.78
N GLN A 17 17.81 5.39 4.65
CA GLN A 17 17.51 4.53 3.51
C GLN A 17 17.26 3.10 3.99
N VAL A 18 16.29 2.44 3.39
CA VAL A 18 16.05 1.00 3.54
C VAL A 18 15.96 0.35 2.17
N THR A 19 16.39 -0.90 2.09
CA THR A 19 16.21 -1.76 0.93
C THR A 19 15.08 -2.74 1.20
N GLY A 20 14.41 -3.17 0.15
CA GLY A 20 13.38 -4.19 0.30
C GLY A 20 13.98 -5.55 0.66
N TYR A 21 13.26 -6.30 1.50
CA TYR A 21 13.65 -7.66 1.89
C TYR A 21 13.39 -8.64 0.75
N PRO A 22 14.31 -9.59 0.46
CA PRO A 22 14.19 -10.47 -0.70
C PRO A 22 13.14 -11.56 -0.53
N LEU A 23 12.83 -11.94 0.70
CA LEU A 23 11.90 -13.02 1.03
C LEU A 23 10.75 -12.53 1.90
N TRP A 24 9.65 -13.27 1.88
CA TRP A 24 8.48 -13.04 2.73
C TRP A 24 7.84 -14.36 3.18
N GLU A 25 7.02 -14.28 4.22
CA GLU A 25 6.26 -15.39 4.77
C GLU A 25 4.87 -15.45 4.13
N LYS A 26 4.53 -16.58 3.50
CA LYS A 26 3.21 -16.79 2.90
C LYS A 26 2.18 -17.19 3.94
N GLU A 27 2.56 -18.11 4.81
CA GLU A 27 1.70 -18.66 5.86
C GLU A 27 2.39 -18.47 7.22
N SER A 28 1.71 -17.78 8.13
CA SER A 28 2.27 -17.58 9.47
C SER A 28 2.25 -18.87 10.27
N LEU A 29 3.39 -19.22 10.86
CA LEU A 29 3.50 -20.31 11.81
C LEU A 29 3.19 -19.88 13.25
N LYS A 30 2.88 -18.61 13.48
CA LYS A 30 2.49 -18.09 14.79
C LYS A 30 1.08 -18.56 15.13
N ASN A 31 0.91 -18.99 16.37
CA ASN A 31 -0.37 -19.39 16.93
C ASN A 31 -0.44 -18.97 18.40
N GLU A 32 -1.54 -19.25 19.07
CA GLU A 32 -1.76 -18.88 20.47
C GLU A 32 -0.75 -19.55 21.42
N GLU A 33 -0.29 -20.76 21.10
CA GLU A 33 0.68 -21.51 21.90
C GLU A 33 2.11 -20.99 21.71
N ASN A 34 2.43 -20.47 20.50
CA ASN A 34 3.74 -19.93 20.17
C ASN A 34 3.64 -18.59 19.40
N PRO A 35 3.22 -17.51 20.07
CA PRO A 35 3.02 -16.21 19.46
C PRO A 35 4.32 -15.52 19.00
N LEU A 36 5.47 -15.96 19.52
CA LEU A 36 6.79 -15.42 19.19
C LEU A 36 7.55 -16.29 18.19
N CYS A 37 6.90 -17.29 17.56
CA CYS A 37 7.51 -18.08 16.51
C CYS A 37 8.19 -17.17 15.47
N PRO A 38 9.45 -17.43 15.08
CA PRO A 38 10.12 -16.67 14.03
C PRO A 38 9.34 -16.73 12.72
N TYR A 39 9.45 -15.67 11.91
CA TYR A 39 8.87 -15.67 10.57
C TYR A 39 9.51 -16.76 9.70
N HIS A 40 8.67 -17.55 9.05
CA HIS A 40 9.06 -18.59 8.10
C HIS A 40 9.10 -18.01 6.68
N VAL A 41 10.12 -17.22 6.38
CA VAL A 41 10.27 -16.50 5.11
C VAL A 41 10.84 -17.41 4.03
N THR A 42 10.00 -17.93 3.16
CA THR A 42 10.35 -18.90 2.11
C THR A 42 10.10 -18.37 0.70
N GLU A 43 9.18 -17.44 0.54
CA GLU A 43 8.74 -16.99 -0.77
C GLU A 43 9.58 -15.80 -1.25
N PRO A 44 9.99 -15.78 -2.53
CA PRO A 44 10.67 -14.62 -3.10
C PRO A 44 9.71 -13.44 -3.23
N ARG A 45 10.22 -12.24 -2.94
CA ARG A 45 9.48 -11.02 -3.19
C ARG A 45 9.54 -10.66 -4.67
N ILE A 46 8.39 -10.66 -5.33
CA ILE A 46 8.23 -10.19 -6.71
C ILE A 46 7.44 -8.89 -6.68
N LEU A 47 8.01 -7.82 -7.23
CA LEU A 47 7.34 -6.54 -7.42
C LEU A 47 6.96 -6.40 -8.89
N HIS A 48 5.72 -6.01 -9.13
CA HIS A 48 5.21 -5.63 -10.44
C HIS A 48 5.06 -4.13 -10.51
N ARG A 49 5.12 -3.60 -11.72
CA ARG A 49 4.97 -2.18 -12.00
C ARG A 49 3.89 -2.00 -13.07
N TYR A 50 3.16 -0.92 -12.96
CA TYR A 50 2.23 -0.50 -13.99
C TYR A 50 2.41 1.00 -14.22
N PRO A 51 2.77 1.44 -15.45
CA PRO A 51 3.26 0.60 -16.56
C PRO A 51 4.56 -0.17 -16.24
N GLU A 52 4.92 -1.17 -17.03
CA GLU A 52 6.09 -2.06 -16.82
C GLU A 52 7.43 -1.38 -17.14
N GLU A 53 7.64 -0.17 -16.68
CA GLU A 53 8.86 0.60 -16.90
C GLU A 53 9.61 0.84 -15.58
N ASP A 54 10.93 0.98 -15.66
CA ASP A 54 11.71 1.39 -14.50
C ASP A 54 11.32 2.81 -14.11
N CYS A 55 11.03 3.01 -12.84
CA CYS A 55 10.58 4.29 -12.33
C CYS A 55 11.29 4.69 -11.03
N VAL A 56 11.50 5.98 -10.89
CA VAL A 56 11.84 6.63 -9.62
C VAL A 56 10.66 7.52 -9.25
N MET A 57 10.21 7.40 -8.01
CA MET A 57 9.11 8.20 -7.48
C MET A 57 9.61 9.07 -6.34
N GLU A 58 9.23 10.32 -6.35
CA GLU A 58 9.54 11.29 -5.30
C GLU A 58 8.28 12.02 -4.87
N GLY A 59 8.10 12.21 -3.57
CA GLY A 59 6.93 12.88 -3.00
C GLY A 59 6.76 12.61 -1.50
N ARG A 60 5.73 13.19 -0.91
CA ARG A 60 5.34 12.93 0.48
C ARG A 60 4.62 11.60 0.61
N LEU A 61 5.10 10.75 1.49
CA LEU A 61 4.49 9.45 1.73
C LEU A 61 3.23 9.61 2.60
N LEU A 62 2.11 9.12 2.11
CA LEU A 62 0.83 9.09 2.81
C LEU A 62 0.12 7.77 2.53
N GLY A 63 -0.60 7.21 3.50
CA GLY A 63 -1.33 5.97 3.28
C GLY A 63 -1.53 5.15 4.54
N GLY A 64 -1.86 3.87 4.35
CA GLY A 64 -2.13 2.91 5.41
C GLY A 64 -3.07 1.79 4.95
N CYS A 65 -3.76 1.19 5.91
CA CYS A 65 -4.75 0.15 5.66
C CYS A 65 -6.03 0.74 5.05
N LEU A 66 -6.41 0.27 3.85
CA LEU A 66 -7.61 0.74 3.15
C LEU A 66 -8.89 0.54 3.97
N ASP A 67 -8.97 -0.57 4.71
CA ASP A 67 -10.12 -0.87 5.58
C ASP A 67 -10.37 0.25 6.61
N SER A 68 -9.28 0.82 7.13
CA SER A 68 -9.34 1.93 8.07
C SER A 68 -9.46 3.28 7.37
N LEU A 69 -8.71 3.51 6.30
CA LEU A 69 -8.68 4.81 5.60
C LEU A 69 -10.05 5.18 5.03
N VAL A 70 -10.76 4.21 4.43
CA VAL A 70 -12.08 4.46 3.84
C VAL A 70 -13.10 4.92 4.89
N THR A 71 -12.96 4.50 6.14
CA THR A 71 -13.85 4.91 7.22
C THR A 71 -13.59 6.34 7.71
N LEU A 72 -12.44 6.92 7.39
CA LEU A 72 -12.09 8.29 7.73
C LEU A 72 -12.66 9.31 6.74
N CYS A 73 -12.97 8.89 5.51
CA CYS A 73 -13.50 9.77 4.47
C CYS A 73 -14.77 10.51 4.93
N GLY A 74 -14.74 11.83 4.84
CA GLY A 74 -15.87 12.70 5.19
C GLY A 74 -16.11 12.85 6.69
N THR A 75 -15.27 12.29 7.54
CA THR A 75 -15.32 12.54 8.99
C THR A 75 -14.56 13.82 9.37
N ARG A 76 -14.71 14.27 10.61
CA ARG A 76 -13.94 15.42 11.14
C ARG A 76 -12.43 15.20 11.14
N PHE A 77 -11.96 13.96 10.99
CA PHE A 77 -10.56 13.59 10.96
C PHE A 77 -9.99 13.56 9.54
N ASP A 78 -10.84 13.69 8.52
CA ASP A 78 -10.42 13.75 7.12
C ASP A 78 -9.73 15.10 6.83
N ARG A 79 -8.41 15.09 6.89
CA ARG A 79 -7.55 16.26 6.63
C ARG A 79 -6.68 16.07 5.39
N VAL A 80 -7.02 15.10 4.54
CA VAL A 80 -6.18 14.75 3.39
C VAL A 80 -6.11 15.87 2.36
N LYS A 81 -7.21 16.57 2.11
CA LYS A 81 -7.21 17.70 1.16
C LYS A 81 -6.27 18.84 1.60
N GLU A 82 -6.26 19.15 2.90
CA GLU A 82 -5.33 20.17 3.42
C GLU A 82 -3.87 19.69 3.32
N PHE A 83 -3.62 18.40 3.58
CA PHE A 83 -2.28 17.83 3.41
C PHE A 83 -1.83 17.90 1.94
N ASN A 84 -2.68 17.48 0.99
CA ASN A 84 -2.41 17.55 -0.43
C ASN A 84 -2.13 19.00 -0.89
N GLN A 85 -2.94 19.97 -0.44
CA GLN A 85 -2.74 21.36 -0.76
C GLN A 85 -1.43 21.92 -0.18
N LYS A 86 -1.11 21.54 1.06
CA LYS A 86 0.14 21.97 1.72
C LYS A 86 1.39 21.48 0.99
N TYR A 87 1.35 20.27 0.45
CA TYR A 87 2.49 19.61 -0.16
C TYR A 87 2.33 19.41 -1.68
N LYS A 88 1.53 20.26 -2.33
CA LYS A 88 1.24 20.13 -3.76
C LYS A 88 2.48 20.15 -4.66
N GLU A 89 3.52 20.90 -4.28
CA GLU A 89 4.76 21.00 -5.07
C GLU A 89 5.60 19.71 -4.93
N ASP A 90 5.61 19.10 -3.72
CA ASP A 90 6.30 17.83 -3.49
C ASP A 90 5.56 16.67 -4.18
N GLY A 91 4.23 16.73 -4.20
CA GLY A 91 3.34 15.65 -4.63
C GLY A 91 3.25 14.54 -3.59
N ILE A 92 2.32 13.60 -3.80
CA ILE A 92 1.99 12.55 -2.85
C ILE A 92 2.32 11.18 -3.41
N LEU A 93 3.04 10.37 -2.62
CA LEU A 93 3.20 8.94 -2.85
C LEU A 93 2.24 8.21 -1.92
N TRP A 94 1.22 7.59 -2.49
CA TRP A 94 0.25 6.82 -1.72
C TRP A 94 0.73 5.39 -1.51
N PHE A 95 0.64 4.90 -0.27
CA PHE A 95 0.78 3.47 -0.01
C PHE A 95 -0.50 2.91 0.60
N PHE A 96 -0.94 1.78 0.07
CA PHE A 96 -2.15 1.10 0.52
C PHE A 96 -1.88 -0.37 0.81
N GLU A 97 -2.47 -0.89 1.85
CA GLU A 97 -2.64 -2.33 2.05
C GLU A 97 -4.10 -2.62 2.40
N ALA A 98 -4.56 -3.84 2.23
CA ALA A 98 -5.89 -4.27 2.58
C ALA A 98 -5.81 -5.52 3.46
N CYS A 99 -6.50 -5.48 4.59
CA CYS A 99 -6.54 -6.58 5.55
C CYS A 99 -7.75 -7.50 5.26
N GLU A 100 -8.97 -6.98 5.38
CA GLU A 100 -10.19 -7.78 5.28
C GLU A 100 -10.95 -7.57 3.96
N LEU A 101 -10.59 -6.54 3.19
CA LEU A 101 -11.27 -6.23 1.93
C LEU A 101 -10.96 -7.28 0.86
N ASN A 102 -12.00 -7.88 0.29
CA ASN A 102 -11.91 -8.65 -0.94
C ASN A 102 -11.72 -7.73 -2.17
N PRO A 103 -11.47 -8.25 -3.39
CA PRO A 103 -11.26 -7.42 -4.58
C PRO A 103 -12.36 -6.38 -4.83
N MET A 104 -13.63 -6.72 -4.61
CA MET A 104 -14.73 -5.77 -4.73
C MET A 104 -14.68 -4.68 -3.66
N GLY A 105 -14.28 -5.03 -2.44
CA GLY A 105 -14.07 -4.09 -1.33
C GLY A 105 -12.92 -3.13 -1.63
N ILE A 106 -11.78 -3.63 -2.10
CA ILE A 106 -10.62 -2.83 -2.50
C ILE A 106 -11.02 -1.82 -3.58
N ARG A 107 -11.70 -2.28 -4.63
CA ARG A 107 -12.15 -1.39 -5.71
C ARG A 107 -13.09 -0.29 -5.22
N ARG A 108 -14.06 -0.62 -4.36
CA ARG A 108 -14.98 0.36 -3.77
C ARG A 108 -14.26 1.36 -2.86
N ALA A 109 -13.31 0.87 -2.05
CA ALA A 109 -12.52 1.73 -1.17
C ALA A 109 -11.70 2.73 -1.96
N LEU A 110 -10.96 2.29 -2.98
CA LEU A 110 -10.17 3.18 -3.85
C LEU A 110 -11.05 4.19 -4.59
N TRP A 111 -12.20 3.75 -5.10
CA TRP A 111 -13.18 4.65 -5.70
C TRP A 111 -13.69 5.71 -4.69
N GLN A 112 -13.96 5.31 -3.44
CA GLN A 112 -14.38 6.24 -2.38
C GLN A 112 -13.31 7.29 -2.09
N LEU A 113 -12.04 6.89 -1.94
CA LEU A 113 -10.92 7.81 -1.73
C LEU A 113 -10.77 8.79 -2.90
N GLU A 114 -10.94 8.29 -4.12
CA GLU A 114 -10.92 9.12 -5.31
C GLU A 114 -12.03 10.17 -5.30
N GLN A 115 -13.29 9.76 -5.07
CA GLN A 115 -14.44 10.68 -5.01
C GLN A 115 -14.32 11.70 -3.87
N ALA A 116 -13.65 11.32 -2.79
CA ALA A 116 -13.30 12.23 -1.69
C ALA A 116 -12.18 13.24 -2.05
N GLY A 117 -11.55 13.12 -3.23
CA GLY A 117 -10.44 13.97 -3.66
C GLY A 117 -9.12 13.69 -2.97
N TRP A 118 -8.98 12.51 -2.36
CA TRP A 118 -7.76 12.14 -1.66
C TRP A 118 -6.58 11.92 -2.60
N LEU A 119 -6.86 11.46 -3.83
CA LEU A 119 -5.84 11.10 -4.80
C LEU A 119 -5.35 12.29 -5.66
N GLU A 120 -5.73 13.50 -5.29
CA GLU A 120 -5.18 14.70 -5.91
C GLU A 120 -3.66 14.83 -5.64
N GLN A 121 -2.92 15.41 -6.60
CA GLN A 121 -1.45 15.61 -6.51
C GLN A 121 -0.64 14.31 -6.37
N VAL A 122 -1.22 13.15 -6.71
CA VAL A 122 -0.51 11.87 -6.65
C VAL A 122 0.62 11.82 -7.68
N LYS A 123 1.77 11.28 -7.28
CA LYS A 123 2.95 10.99 -8.11
C LYS A 123 3.29 9.51 -8.20
N GLY A 124 2.63 8.67 -7.43
CA GLY A 124 2.82 7.23 -7.48
C GLY A 124 2.08 6.48 -6.39
N PHE A 125 1.93 5.17 -6.60
CA PHE A 125 1.26 4.28 -5.68
C PHE A 125 2.13 3.09 -5.30
N LEU A 126 2.13 2.74 -4.04
CA LEU A 126 2.75 1.54 -3.47
C LEU A 126 1.64 0.66 -2.90
N ILE A 127 1.40 -0.49 -3.51
CA ILE A 127 0.30 -1.38 -3.14
C ILE A 127 0.85 -2.63 -2.46
N GLY A 128 0.50 -2.80 -1.20
CA GLY A 128 0.77 -4.01 -0.43
C GLY A 128 -0.06 -5.20 -0.91
N ARG A 129 0.36 -6.39 -0.55
CA ARG A 129 -0.39 -7.61 -0.84
C ARG A 129 -1.59 -7.72 0.12
N PRO A 130 -2.83 -7.85 -0.39
CA PRO A 130 -4.00 -8.06 0.46
C PRO A 130 -4.04 -9.48 1.03
N LEU A 131 -4.79 -9.70 2.12
CA LEU A 131 -5.06 -11.05 2.62
C LEU A 131 -5.89 -11.89 1.64
N CYS A 132 -6.79 -11.26 0.89
CA CYS A 132 -7.61 -11.91 -0.15
C CYS A 132 -6.81 -12.30 -1.42
N PHE A 133 -5.51 -12.49 -1.27
CA PHE A 133 -4.62 -12.85 -2.38
C PHE A 133 -5.11 -14.10 -3.11
N GLY A 134 -5.30 -13.97 -4.44
CA GLY A 134 -5.80 -15.05 -5.29
C GLY A 134 -7.32 -15.19 -5.36
N GLU A 135 -8.08 -14.36 -4.65
CA GLU A 135 -9.53 -14.31 -4.81
C GLU A 135 -9.93 -13.57 -6.10
N GLU A 136 -10.97 -14.05 -6.73
CA GLU A 136 -11.57 -13.45 -7.91
C GLU A 136 -13.09 -13.41 -7.79
N TYR A 137 -13.69 -12.28 -8.13
CA TYR A 137 -15.14 -12.07 -8.11
C TYR A 137 -15.60 -11.49 -9.45
N LEU A 138 -16.36 -12.25 -10.23
CA LEU A 138 -16.88 -11.81 -11.54
C LEU A 138 -15.78 -11.29 -12.49
N GLY A 139 -14.63 -11.96 -12.54
CA GLY A 139 -13.48 -11.56 -13.33
C GLY A 139 -12.67 -10.39 -12.76
N LEU A 140 -12.94 -9.98 -11.52
CA LEU A 140 -12.20 -8.95 -10.81
C LEU A 140 -11.29 -9.61 -9.76
N ASP A 141 -10.00 -9.57 -9.99
CA ASP A 141 -8.96 -9.92 -9.03
C ASP A 141 -8.42 -8.68 -8.30
N GLN A 142 -7.52 -8.89 -7.33
CA GLN A 142 -6.92 -7.78 -6.57
C GLN A 142 -6.11 -6.81 -7.44
N TYR A 143 -5.54 -7.26 -8.57
CA TYR A 143 -4.74 -6.40 -9.46
C TYR A 143 -5.63 -5.47 -10.26
N ARG A 144 -6.68 -6.01 -10.87
CA ARG A 144 -7.66 -5.22 -11.60
C ARG A 144 -8.45 -4.29 -10.67
N ALA A 145 -8.71 -4.73 -9.43
CA ALA A 145 -9.34 -3.88 -8.41
C ALA A 145 -8.56 -2.58 -8.17
N VAL A 146 -7.23 -2.64 -8.29
CA VAL A 146 -6.32 -1.49 -8.15
C VAL A 146 -6.13 -0.77 -9.48
N THR A 147 -5.69 -1.48 -10.53
CA THR A 147 -5.26 -0.85 -11.78
C THR A 147 -6.41 -0.19 -12.56
N ASP A 148 -7.62 -0.74 -12.49
CA ASP A 148 -8.81 -0.15 -13.13
C ASP A 148 -9.17 1.24 -12.53
N ILE A 149 -8.83 1.48 -11.26
CA ILE A 149 -9.07 2.79 -10.61
C ILE A 149 -7.84 3.70 -10.73
N LEU A 150 -6.65 3.18 -10.43
CA LEU A 150 -5.45 4.00 -10.29
C LEU A 150 -4.73 4.26 -11.62
N GLY A 151 -4.91 3.39 -12.62
CA GLY A 151 -4.22 3.50 -13.91
C GLY A 151 -4.51 4.81 -14.67
N LYS A 152 -5.65 5.43 -14.45
CA LYS A 152 -6.04 6.70 -15.09
C LYS A 152 -5.24 7.92 -14.61
N TYR A 153 -4.53 7.81 -13.51
CA TYR A 153 -3.64 8.89 -13.03
C TYR A 153 -2.35 9.00 -13.81
N HIS A 154 -2.03 7.98 -14.65
CA HIS A 154 -0.81 7.96 -15.47
C HIS A 154 0.48 8.15 -14.65
N VAL A 155 0.50 7.65 -13.42
CA VAL A 155 1.65 7.63 -12.53
C VAL A 155 2.02 6.17 -12.22
N PRO A 156 3.27 5.89 -11.80
CA PRO A 156 3.67 4.53 -11.50
C PRO A 156 2.86 3.90 -10.36
N VAL A 157 2.43 2.67 -10.56
CA VAL A 157 1.81 1.82 -9.54
C VAL A 157 2.73 0.62 -9.31
N ILE A 158 3.33 0.54 -8.13
CA ILE A 158 4.14 -0.61 -7.73
C ILE A 158 3.28 -1.49 -6.83
N TYR A 159 3.13 -2.76 -7.19
CA TYR A 159 2.35 -3.69 -6.42
C TYR A 159 3.07 -5.04 -6.26
N ARG A 160 2.65 -5.77 -5.25
CA ARG A 160 3.22 -7.06 -4.91
C ARG A 160 2.32 -8.19 -5.41
N ARG A 161 2.93 -9.16 -6.09
CA ARG A 161 2.28 -10.41 -6.46
C ARG A 161 2.46 -11.47 -5.37
#